data_52c8784873e8d7f59b3fafb4d1cd392f
#
_entry.id   52c8784873e8d7f59b3fafb4d1cd392f
#
_cell.length_a   1.000
_cell.length_b   1.000
_cell.length_c   1.000
_cell.angle_alpha   90.00
_cell.angle_beta   90.00
_cell.angle_gamma   90.00
#
_symmetry.space_group_name_H-M   'P 1'
#
loop_
_entity.id
_entity.type
_entity.pdbx_description
1 polymer ?
#
loop_
_entity_poly.entity_id
_entity_poly.type
_entity_poly.pdbx_seq_one_letter_code
_entity_poly.pdbx_strand_id
1 'polypeptide(L)'
;FIMKEIEIIIPDDFHHHFRDGKSLKDVVKHVSNRFGRAIAMPNTKPPIRTTDDAIAYKNRIYAGLPEDTTFKVLMTIYLTDHTTPEELVRARESGVVYACKLYPAGATTNSEFGVTDVSNINNCLKTMSEIGLPLLVHGEVTDKDVDIFDREKVFIERILRPIIKKFPDLKIVMEHITTKNAVDFVKSCGPNVAATITAHHLLYNRNE
;
A
#
# COMPACT_ATOMS: atom_id res chain seq x y z
N PHE A 1 -17.34 -26.89 26.63
CA PHE A 1 -16.46 -25.81 26.15
C PHE A 1 -17.20 -24.49 26.35
N ILE A 2 -16.73 -23.66 27.27
CA ILE A 2 -17.23 -22.29 27.43
C ILE A 2 -16.55 -21.49 26.33
N MET A 3 -17.28 -21.08 25.28
CA MET A 3 -16.78 -20.12 24.33
C MET A 3 -16.58 -18.80 25.08
N LYS A 4 -15.34 -18.33 25.14
CA LYS A 4 -15.06 -16.98 25.61
C LYS A 4 -15.42 -16.01 24.48
N GLU A 5 -16.39 -15.16 24.72
CA GLU A 5 -16.72 -14.04 23.84
C GLU A 5 -15.62 -13.00 23.96
N ILE A 6 -15.19 -12.44 22.81
CA ILE A 6 -14.21 -11.34 22.74
C ILE A 6 -14.89 -10.20 21.99
N GLU A 7 -15.03 -9.08 22.65
CA GLU A 7 -15.52 -7.85 22.05
C GLU A 7 -14.33 -7.00 21.58
N ILE A 8 -14.34 -6.59 20.31
CA ILE A 8 -13.33 -5.72 19.69
C ILE A 8 -14.03 -4.61 18.92
N ILE A 9 -13.32 -3.50 18.72
CA ILE A 9 -13.75 -2.48 17.75
C ILE A 9 -13.73 -3.08 16.35
N ILE A 10 -14.59 -2.57 15.44
CA ILE A 10 -14.59 -3.01 14.04
C ILE A 10 -13.19 -2.78 13.45
N PRO A 11 -12.50 -3.82 12.99
CA PRO A 11 -11.14 -3.68 12.45
C PRO A 11 -11.14 -3.02 11.07
N ASP A 12 -9.98 -2.49 10.69
CA ASP A 12 -9.70 -2.00 9.35
C ASP A 12 -8.69 -2.91 8.65
N ASP A 13 -8.81 -3.08 7.33
CA ASP A 13 -7.82 -3.75 6.49
C ASP A 13 -7.04 -2.71 5.68
N PHE A 14 -5.83 -2.37 6.12
CA PHE A 14 -5.04 -1.34 5.48
C PHE A 14 -4.14 -1.84 4.34
N HIS A 15 -4.35 -3.08 3.85
CA HIS A 15 -3.70 -3.61 2.66
C HIS A 15 -4.56 -4.67 1.97
N HIS A 16 -5.48 -4.26 1.11
CA HIS A 16 -6.41 -5.20 0.48
C HIS A 16 -6.35 -5.20 -1.05
N HIS A 17 -6.26 -6.39 -1.63
CA HIS A 17 -6.35 -6.62 -3.07
C HIS A 17 -7.76 -7.04 -3.46
N PHE A 18 -8.63 -6.10 -3.74
CA PHE A 18 -10.00 -6.42 -4.19
C PHE A 18 -10.06 -7.14 -5.54
N ARG A 19 -8.96 -7.06 -6.32
CA ARG A 19 -8.92 -7.51 -7.71
C ARG A 19 -9.89 -6.71 -8.58
N ASP A 20 -10.21 -7.21 -9.77
CA ASP A 20 -11.18 -6.58 -10.68
C ASP A 20 -11.91 -7.65 -11.47
N GLY A 21 -12.90 -7.27 -12.30
CA GLY A 21 -13.69 -8.17 -13.11
C GLY A 21 -14.59 -9.10 -12.29
N LYS A 22 -14.69 -10.37 -12.69
CA LYS A 22 -15.68 -11.31 -12.13
C LYS A 22 -15.52 -11.58 -10.63
N SER A 23 -14.30 -11.62 -10.12
CA SER A 23 -14.03 -11.93 -8.71
C SER A 23 -14.28 -10.75 -7.77
N LEU A 24 -14.34 -9.52 -8.27
CA LEU A 24 -14.47 -8.32 -7.45
C LEU A 24 -15.68 -8.38 -6.52
N LYS A 25 -16.85 -8.76 -7.05
CA LYS A 25 -18.11 -8.79 -6.32
C LYS A 25 -18.06 -9.73 -5.10
N ASP A 26 -17.42 -10.89 -5.24
CA ASP A 26 -17.32 -11.87 -4.16
C ASP A 26 -16.31 -11.40 -3.11
N VAL A 27 -15.15 -10.90 -3.55
CA VAL A 27 -14.10 -10.39 -2.65
C VAL A 27 -14.62 -9.21 -1.81
N VAL A 28 -15.27 -8.24 -2.44
CA VAL A 28 -15.82 -7.06 -1.76
C VAL A 28 -16.82 -7.44 -0.68
N LYS A 29 -17.71 -8.39 -0.97
CA LYS A 29 -18.70 -8.90 0.00
C LYS A 29 -18.04 -9.55 1.23
N HIS A 30 -16.97 -10.32 1.04
CA HIS A 30 -16.26 -10.93 2.16
C HIS A 30 -15.58 -9.91 3.06
N VAL A 31 -14.99 -8.86 2.48
CA VAL A 31 -14.29 -7.81 3.21
C VAL A 31 -15.25 -6.93 3.98
N SER A 32 -16.30 -6.43 3.32
CA SER A 32 -17.28 -5.51 3.90
C SER A 32 -18.04 -6.11 5.11
N ASN A 33 -18.16 -7.42 5.17
CA ASN A 33 -18.79 -8.12 6.29
C ASN A 33 -17.90 -8.21 7.55
N ARG A 34 -16.61 -7.84 7.46
CA ARG A 34 -15.63 -8.05 8.54
C ARG A 34 -14.91 -6.79 8.96
N PHE A 35 -14.76 -5.84 8.03
CA PHE A 35 -13.97 -4.63 8.24
C PHE A 35 -14.83 -3.38 8.07
N GLY A 36 -14.52 -2.34 8.85
CA GLY A 36 -15.16 -1.03 8.71
C GLY A 36 -14.60 -0.24 7.52
N ARG A 37 -13.28 -0.39 7.26
CA ARG A 37 -12.58 0.24 6.14
C ARG A 37 -11.56 -0.71 5.53
N ALA A 38 -11.24 -0.49 4.25
CA ALA A 38 -10.08 -1.14 3.63
C ALA A 38 -9.36 -0.19 2.67
N ILE A 39 -8.01 -0.31 2.62
CA ILE A 39 -7.19 0.36 1.61
C ILE A 39 -7.11 -0.54 0.38
N ALA A 40 -7.58 -0.04 -0.76
CA ALA A 40 -7.55 -0.75 -2.03
C ALA A 40 -6.18 -0.61 -2.69
N MET A 41 -5.48 -1.73 -2.88
CA MET A 41 -4.20 -1.77 -3.60
C MET A 41 -4.42 -1.56 -5.11
N PRO A 42 -3.57 -0.75 -5.76
CA PRO A 42 -3.80 -0.26 -7.12
C PRO A 42 -3.26 -1.14 -8.23
N ASN A 43 -2.63 -2.29 -7.93
CA ASN A 43 -2.00 -3.19 -8.91
C ASN A 43 -2.98 -4.13 -9.61
N THR A 44 -4.05 -3.57 -10.14
CA THR A 44 -5.01 -4.24 -11.03
C THR A 44 -4.48 -4.34 -12.47
N LYS A 45 -5.25 -4.90 -13.38
CA LYS A 45 -4.98 -4.91 -14.84
C LYS A 45 -6.14 -4.27 -15.58
N PRO A 46 -5.96 -3.04 -16.14
CA PRO A 46 -4.80 -2.16 -15.99
C PRO A 46 -4.63 -1.62 -14.57
N PRO A 47 -3.42 -1.12 -14.20
CA PRO A 47 -3.19 -0.54 -12.88
C PRO A 47 -3.91 0.81 -12.70
N ILE A 48 -4.26 1.13 -11.47
CA ILE A 48 -4.92 2.39 -11.10
C ILE A 48 -3.85 3.48 -10.95
N ARG A 49 -3.65 4.30 -11.97
CA ARG A 49 -2.53 5.27 -12.04
C ARG A 49 -2.95 6.72 -11.85
N THR A 50 -4.22 7.01 -12.05
CA THR A 50 -4.77 8.37 -12.02
C THR A 50 -5.92 8.49 -11.03
N THR A 51 -6.28 9.72 -10.71
CA THR A 51 -7.48 10.02 -9.92
C THR A 51 -8.74 9.47 -10.56
N ASP A 52 -8.87 9.59 -11.89
CA ASP A 52 -10.02 9.09 -12.62
C ASP A 52 -10.10 7.55 -12.57
N ASP A 53 -8.96 6.86 -12.70
CA ASP A 53 -8.90 5.41 -12.53
C ASP A 53 -9.37 5.01 -11.12
N ALA A 54 -8.92 5.75 -10.08
CA ALA A 54 -9.30 5.49 -8.69
C ALA A 54 -10.80 5.69 -8.45
N ILE A 55 -11.39 6.76 -9.00
CA ILE A 55 -12.82 7.02 -8.93
C ILE A 55 -13.60 5.90 -9.64
N ALA A 56 -13.19 5.54 -10.85
CA ALA A 56 -13.84 4.48 -11.61
C ALA A 56 -13.74 3.12 -10.90
N TYR A 57 -12.59 2.81 -10.31
CA TYR A 57 -12.40 1.56 -9.55
C TYR A 57 -13.23 1.57 -8.26
N LYS A 58 -13.27 2.67 -7.53
CA LYS A 58 -14.13 2.84 -6.36
C LYS A 58 -15.60 2.55 -6.71
N ASN A 59 -16.08 3.11 -7.81
CA ASN A 59 -17.47 2.88 -8.26
C ASN A 59 -17.73 1.40 -8.56
N ARG A 60 -16.77 0.69 -9.18
CA ARG A 60 -16.90 -0.75 -9.42
C ARG A 60 -16.94 -1.55 -8.12
N ILE A 61 -16.12 -1.18 -7.12
CA ILE A 61 -16.13 -1.82 -5.80
C ILE A 61 -17.48 -1.64 -5.13
N TYR A 62 -18.00 -0.39 -5.10
CA TYR A 62 -19.27 -0.09 -4.45
C TYR A 62 -20.48 -0.71 -5.17
N ALA A 63 -20.42 -0.93 -6.48
CA ALA A 63 -21.45 -1.66 -7.22
C ALA A 63 -21.62 -3.12 -6.78
N GLY A 64 -20.65 -3.67 -6.06
CA GLY A 64 -20.71 -5.01 -5.45
C GLY A 64 -21.23 -5.03 -4.02
N LEU A 65 -21.54 -3.86 -3.43
CA LEU A 65 -21.98 -3.70 -2.04
C LEU A 65 -23.47 -3.38 -1.94
N PRO A 66 -24.12 -3.69 -0.81
CA PRO A 66 -25.45 -3.17 -0.50
C PRO A 66 -25.49 -1.63 -0.48
N GLU A 67 -26.63 -1.03 -0.83
CA GLU A 67 -26.79 0.43 -0.86
C GLU A 67 -26.64 1.08 0.53
N ASP A 68 -27.02 0.37 1.57
CA ASP A 68 -26.94 0.80 2.97
C ASP A 68 -25.59 0.48 3.66
N THR A 69 -24.58 0.10 2.89
CA THR A 69 -23.27 -0.26 3.46
C THR A 69 -22.63 0.90 4.21
N THR A 70 -22.12 0.61 5.40
CA THR A 70 -21.25 1.52 6.17
C THR A 70 -19.76 1.33 5.88
N PHE A 71 -19.41 0.28 5.14
CA PHE A 71 -18.03 -0.04 4.76
C PHE A 71 -17.43 1.05 3.86
N LYS A 72 -16.19 1.46 4.16
CA LYS A 72 -15.50 2.51 3.40
C LYS A 72 -14.26 1.98 2.70
N VAL A 73 -14.14 2.28 1.42
CA VAL A 73 -12.96 1.97 0.61
C VAL A 73 -12.09 3.21 0.49
N LEU A 74 -10.84 3.10 0.91
CA LEU A 74 -9.82 4.13 0.80
C LEU A 74 -8.97 3.81 -0.43
N MET A 75 -9.08 4.65 -1.47
CA MET A 75 -8.39 4.38 -2.74
C MET A 75 -6.92 4.77 -2.66
N THR A 76 -6.11 4.07 -3.45
CA THR A 76 -4.71 4.41 -3.70
C THR A 76 -4.45 4.49 -5.19
N ILE A 77 -3.43 5.23 -5.58
CA ILE A 77 -2.92 5.22 -6.95
C ILE A 77 -1.53 4.57 -7.01
N TYR A 78 -1.26 3.96 -8.15
CA TYR A 78 -0.02 3.27 -8.47
C TYR A 78 1.03 4.29 -8.91
N LEU A 79 2.11 4.44 -8.14
CA LEU A 79 3.21 5.32 -8.45
C LEU A 79 4.11 4.69 -9.53
N THR A 80 4.36 5.44 -10.60
CA THR A 80 5.19 5.03 -11.73
C THR A 80 6.25 6.08 -12.04
N ASP A 81 7.23 5.76 -12.88
CA ASP A 81 8.22 6.74 -13.36
C ASP A 81 7.59 7.95 -14.11
N HIS A 82 6.33 7.81 -14.56
CA HIS A 82 5.60 8.82 -15.31
C HIS A 82 4.54 9.57 -14.48
N THR A 83 4.40 9.24 -13.20
CA THR A 83 3.48 9.97 -12.31
C THR A 83 3.96 11.41 -12.14
N THR A 84 3.04 12.37 -12.21
CA THR A 84 3.39 13.79 -12.10
C THR A 84 2.95 14.37 -10.75
N PRO A 85 3.63 15.41 -10.25
CA PRO A 85 3.24 16.14 -9.07
C PRO A 85 1.80 16.67 -9.12
N GLU A 86 1.36 17.16 -10.29
CA GLU A 86 0.02 17.71 -10.50
C GLU A 86 -1.06 16.63 -10.30
N GLU A 87 -0.81 15.39 -10.78
CA GLU A 87 -1.73 14.28 -10.55
C GLU A 87 -1.83 13.91 -9.06
N LEU A 88 -0.73 14.01 -8.31
CA LEU A 88 -0.75 13.77 -6.85
C LEU A 88 -1.56 14.83 -6.09
N VAL A 89 -1.44 16.09 -6.48
CA VAL A 89 -2.26 17.19 -5.94
C VAL A 89 -3.74 16.92 -6.23
N ARG A 90 -4.07 16.65 -7.49
CA ARG A 90 -5.43 16.30 -7.92
C ARG A 90 -5.97 15.10 -7.15
N ALA A 91 -5.16 14.05 -6.97
CA ALA A 91 -5.52 12.86 -6.21
C ALA A 91 -5.87 13.21 -4.75
N ARG A 92 -5.04 14.02 -4.09
CA ARG A 92 -5.27 14.46 -2.71
C ARG A 92 -6.54 15.30 -2.58
N GLU A 93 -6.75 16.26 -3.48
CA GLU A 93 -7.89 17.16 -3.49
C GLU A 93 -9.21 16.45 -3.82
N SER A 94 -9.17 15.33 -4.52
CA SER A 94 -10.35 14.52 -4.86
C SER A 94 -11.13 14.01 -3.64
N GLY A 95 -10.47 13.89 -2.48
CA GLY A 95 -11.02 13.25 -1.29
C GLY A 95 -11.27 11.74 -1.45
N VAL A 96 -10.88 11.16 -2.59
CA VAL A 96 -11.05 9.72 -2.91
C VAL A 96 -9.76 8.95 -2.71
N VAL A 97 -8.61 9.54 -3.07
CA VAL A 97 -7.29 8.95 -2.95
C VAL A 97 -6.66 9.31 -1.60
N TYR A 98 -6.24 8.31 -0.86
CA TYR A 98 -5.70 8.45 0.50
C TYR A 98 -4.19 8.22 0.59
N ALA A 99 -3.60 7.56 -0.40
CA ALA A 99 -2.16 7.29 -0.46
C ALA A 99 -1.71 6.93 -1.88
N CYS A 100 -0.38 6.95 -2.11
CA CYS A 100 0.23 6.38 -3.31
C CYS A 100 1.01 5.13 -2.95
N LYS A 101 0.94 4.11 -3.80
CA LYS A 101 1.65 2.86 -3.64
C LYS A 101 2.87 2.79 -4.56
N LEU A 102 4.02 2.63 -3.97
CA LEU A 102 5.29 2.34 -4.66
C LEU A 102 5.50 0.84 -4.74
N TYR A 103 5.61 0.34 -5.95
CA TYR A 103 6.16 -0.97 -6.27
C TYR A 103 7.49 -0.77 -7.00
N PRO A 104 8.60 -1.37 -6.56
CA PRO A 104 9.76 -1.52 -7.42
C PRO A 104 9.39 -2.37 -8.64
N ALA A 105 9.83 -1.96 -9.83
CA ALA A 105 9.48 -2.64 -11.07
C ALA A 105 9.88 -4.13 -11.02
N GLY A 106 8.93 -5.02 -11.26
CA GLY A 106 9.15 -6.47 -11.25
C GLY A 106 9.25 -7.13 -9.86
N ALA A 107 9.02 -6.40 -8.76
CA ALA A 107 9.14 -6.96 -7.41
C ALA A 107 8.03 -7.95 -7.05
N THR A 108 6.83 -7.76 -7.58
CA THR A 108 5.65 -8.57 -7.23
C THR A 108 4.65 -8.67 -8.38
N THR A 109 3.51 -9.31 -8.15
CA THR A 109 2.43 -9.45 -9.12
C THR A 109 1.94 -8.11 -9.65
N ASN A 110 1.86 -7.95 -10.98
CA ASN A 110 1.43 -6.74 -11.68
C ASN A 110 2.26 -5.50 -11.30
N SER A 111 3.58 -5.68 -11.10
CA SER A 111 4.50 -4.58 -10.79
C SER A 111 5.42 -4.18 -11.95
N GLU A 112 5.13 -4.65 -13.15
CA GLU A 112 5.88 -4.34 -14.36
C GLU A 112 5.91 -2.84 -14.71
N PHE A 113 4.90 -2.09 -14.29
CA PHE A 113 4.82 -0.63 -14.46
C PHE A 113 5.35 0.15 -13.26
N GLY A 114 5.95 -0.52 -12.29
CA GLY A 114 6.49 0.08 -11.07
C GLY A 114 7.64 1.04 -11.32
N VAL A 115 8.13 1.60 -10.24
CA VAL A 115 9.25 2.55 -10.27
C VAL A 115 10.54 1.79 -10.58
N THR A 116 11.24 2.21 -11.64
CA THR A 116 12.51 1.61 -12.05
C THR A 116 13.69 2.19 -11.28
N ASP A 117 13.65 3.50 -11.01
CA ASP A 117 14.61 4.21 -10.18
C ASP A 117 13.88 5.27 -9.34
N VAL A 118 14.14 5.27 -8.04
CA VAL A 118 13.52 6.24 -7.11
C VAL A 118 13.88 7.69 -7.45
N SER A 119 15.01 7.95 -8.12
CA SER A 119 15.36 9.28 -8.58
C SER A 119 14.34 9.87 -9.57
N ASN A 120 13.65 9.03 -10.36
CA ASN A 120 12.62 9.45 -11.31
C ASN A 120 11.40 10.08 -10.62
N ILE A 121 11.14 9.70 -9.38
CA ILE A 121 9.96 10.16 -8.62
C ILE A 121 10.28 11.18 -7.52
N ASN A 122 11.49 11.75 -7.50
CA ASN A 122 11.88 12.71 -6.47
C ASN A 122 10.91 13.88 -6.31
N ASN A 123 10.42 14.44 -7.41
CA ASN A 123 9.45 15.54 -7.38
C ASN A 123 8.11 15.08 -6.81
N CYS A 124 7.70 13.86 -7.14
CA CYS A 124 6.49 13.24 -6.57
C CYS A 124 6.62 13.06 -5.05
N LEU A 125 7.75 12.54 -4.57
CA LEU A 125 7.99 12.37 -3.13
C LEU A 125 8.00 13.70 -2.37
N LYS A 126 8.60 14.73 -2.98
CA LYS A 126 8.56 16.10 -2.45
C LYS A 126 7.12 16.59 -2.31
N THR A 127 6.36 16.52 -3.41
CA THR A 127 4.95 16.95 -3.42
C THR A 127 4.12 16.17 -2.40
N MET A 128 4.27 14.85 -2.32
CA MET A 128 3.56 14.01 -1.32
C MET A 128 3.86 14.45 0.11
N SER A 129 5.12 14.79 0.40
CA SER A 129 5.53 15.33 1.72
C SER A 129 4.82 16.65 2.02
N GLU A 130 4.76 17.57 1.05
CA GLU A 130 4.16 18.90 1.18
C GLU A 130 2.64 18.86 1.36
N ILE A 131 1.94 17.99 0.61
CA ILE A 131 0.47 17.86 0.67
C ILE A 131 -0.03 16.85 1.70
N GLY A 132 0.89 16.18 2.42
CA GLY A 132 0.57 15.17 3.42
C GLY A 132 -0.07 13.90 2.85
N LEU A 133 0.25 13.52 1.60
CA LEU A 133 -0.21 12.28 0.96
C LEU A 133 0.75 11.14 1.30
N PRO A 134 0.32 10.08 2.01
CA PRO A 134 1.19 8.99 2.43
C PRO A 134 1.75 8.16 1.27
N LEU A 135 2.99 7.70 1.43
CA LEU A 135 3.65 6.72 0.58
C LEU A 135 3.54 5.33 1.21
N LEU A 136 2.90 4.40 0.52
CA LEU A 136 2.87 2.97 0.88
C LEU A 136 3.93 2.26 0.05
N VAL A 137 4.83 1.50 0.67
CA VAL A 137 5.94 0.87 -0.06
C VAL A 137 5.89 -0.65 -0.01
N HIS A 138 6.10 -1.29 -1.15
CA HIS A 138 6.52 -2.69 -1.24
C HIS A 138 8.04 -2.71 -1.09
N GLY A 139 8.51 -3.14 0.07
CA GLY A 139 9.88 -2.90 0.54
C GLY A 139 10.88 -3.96 0.12
N GLU A 140 11.04 -4.22 -1.18
CA GLU A 140 12.03 -5.18 -1.70
C GLU A 140 12.84 -4.60 -2.86
N VAL A 141 14.14 -4.93 -2.90
CA VAL A 141 14.95 -4.73 -4.10
C VAL A 141 14.74 -5.89 -5.08
N THR A 142 15.00 -5.64 -6.37
CA THR A 142 14.84 -6.64 -7.45
C THR A 142 16.15 -7.13 -8.04
N ASP A 143 17.27 -6.75 -7.42
CA ASP A 143 18.61 -7.18 -7.82
C ASP A 143 18.72 -8.70 -7.79
N LYS A 144 19.23 -9.30 -8.87
CA LYS A 144 19.32 -10.77 -9.02
C LYS A 144 20.38 -11.42 -8.12
N ASP A 145 21.37 -10.65 -7.71
CA ASP A 145 22.48 -11.04 -6.86
C ASP A 145 22.19 -10.85 -5.36
N VAL A 146 21.04 -10.26 -5.01
CA VAL A 146 20.59 -10.15 -3.63
C VAL A 146 19.71 -11.36 -3.27
N ASP A 147 20.10 -12.08 -2.21
CA ASP A 147 19.31 -13.18 -1.66
C ASP A 147 17.90 -12.68 -1.30
N ILE A 148 16.88 -13.51 -1.60
CA ILE A 148 15.48 -13.16 -1.38
C ILE A 148 15.17 -12.77 0.07
N PHE A 149 15.87 -13.35 1.04
CA PHE A 149 15.70 -13.05 2.47
C PHE A 149 16.38 -11.76 2.91
N ASP A 150 17.28 -11.19 2.07
CA ASP A 150 17.96 -9.93 2.33
C ASP A 150 17.35 -8.74 1.58
N ARG A 151 16.42 -8.98 0.63
CA ARG A 151 15.85 -7.93 -0.23
C ARG A 151 15.20 -6.80 0.55
N GLU A 152 14.47 -7.11 1.60
CA GLU A 152 13.82 -6.11 2.45
C GLU A 152 14.85 -5.26 3.21
N LYS A 153 15.87 -5.88 3.79
CA LYS A 153 16.98 -5.20 4.46
C LYS A 153 17.72 -4.26 3.51
N VAL A 154 18.05 -4.76 2.32
CA VAL A 154 18.77 -3.98 1.30
C VAL A 154 17.92 -2.80 0.82
N PHE A 155 16.60 -2.97 0.66
CA PHE A 155 15.68 -1.89 0.32
C PHE A 155 15.67 -0.80 1.39
N ILE A 156 15.63 -1.17 2.66
CA ILE A 156 15.70 -0.22 3.77
C ILE A 156 16.97 0.63 3.67
N GLU A 157 18.12 0.00 3.51
CA GLU A 157 19.40 0.70 3.54
C GLU A 157 19.65 1.55 2.28
N ARG A 158 19.36 1.00 1.10
CA ARG A 158 19.69 1.67 -0.17
C ARG A 158 18.63 2.69 -0.62
N ILE A 159 17.37 2.49 -0.23
CA ILE A 159 16.25 3.26 -0.78
C ILE A 159 15.50 4.01 0.32
N LEU A 160 15.02 3.32 1.35
CA LEU A 160 14.08 3.94 2.29
C LEU A 160 14.75 4.95 3.22
N ARG A 161 15.93 4.65 3.76
CA ARG A 161 16.70 5.60 4.59
C ARG A 161 17.06 6.89 3.84
N PRO A 162 17.55 6.86 2.58
CA PRO A 162 17.76 8.07 1.79
C PRO A 162 16.48 8.88 1.57
N ILE A 163 15.34 8.24 1.29
CA ILE A 163 14.05 8.92 1.14
C ILE A 163 13.68 9.66 2.43
N ILE A 164 13.70 8.99 3.57
CA ILE A 164 13.35 9.58 4.87
C ILE A 164 14.27 10.74 5.22
N LYS A 165 15.58 10.58 4.97
CA LYS A 165 16.55 11.66 5.21
C LYS A 165 16.27 12.88 4.33
N LYS A 166 15.86 12.66 3.09
CA LYS A 166 15.60 13.74 2.12
C LYS A 166 14.25 14.41 2.33
N PHE A 167 13.24 13.65 2.77
CA PHE A 167 11.86 14.08 2.96
C PHE A 167 11.37 13.67 4.36
N PRO A 168 11.83 14.36 5.43
CA PRO A 168 11.56 13.94 6.81
C PRO A 168 10.08 14.03 7.21
N ASP A 169 9.29 14.86 6.52
CA ASP A 169 7.86 15.03 6.78
C ASP A 169 6.98 14.07 5.97
N LEU A 170 7.57 13.29 5.04
CA LEU A 170 6.85 12.31 4.25
C LEU A 170 6.34 11.18 5.15
N LYS A 171 5.03 10.96 5.14
CA LYS A 171 4.42 9.81 5.83
C LYS A 171 4.64 8.56 5.01
N ILE A 172 5.26 7.55 5.61
CA ILE A 172 5.61 6.29 4.94
C ILE A 172 5.02 5.11 5.70
N VAL A 173 4.41 4.19 4.96
CA VAL A 173 4.01 2.88 5.48
C VAL A 173 4.80 1.80 4.77
N MET A 174 5.68 1.11 5.49
CA MET A 174 6.35 -0.08 5.00
C MET A 174 5.40 -1.26 5.14
N GLU A 175 4.87 -1.73 4.01
CA GLU A 175 3.79 -2.72 4.03
C GLU A 175 4.30 -4.15 4.11
N HIS A 176 3.48 -5.02 4.76
CA HIS A 176 3.69 -6.47 4.88
C HIS A 176 5.15 -6.84 5.21
N ILE A 177 5.73 -6.16 6.21
CA ILE A 177 7.11 -6.42 6.63
C ILE A 177 7.29 -7.86 7.09
N THR A 178 8.45 -8.45 6.75
CA THR A 178 8.73 -9.88 6.97
C THR A 178 9.93 -10.13 7.86
N THR A 179 10.80 -9.14 8.07
CA THR A 179 12.09 -9.33 8.72
C THR A 179 12.20 -8.58 10.04
N LYS A 180 13.05 -9.09 10.92
CA LYS A 180 13.45 -8.37 12.14
C LYS A 180 14.07 -7.01 11.79
N ASN A 181 14.83 -6.91 10.69
CA ASN A 181 15.44 -5.67 10.24
C ASN A 181 14.38 -4.58 9.98
N ALA A 182 13.26 -4.93 9.33
CA ALA A 182 12.17 -4.00 9.08
C ALA A 182 11.48 -3.57 10.39
N VAL A 183 11.24 -4.50 11.30
CA VAL A 183 10.65 -4.19 12.62
C VAL A 183 11.54 -3.22 13.39
N ASP A 184 12.84 -3.52 13.50
CA ASP A 184 13.80 -2.68 14.23
C ASP A 184 13.92 -1.29 13.57
N PHE A 185 13.94 -1.25 12.23
CA PHE A 185 13.98 -0.02 11.46
C PHE A 185 12.77 0.87 11.75
N VAL A 186 11.55 0.35 11.60
CA VAL A 186 10.32 1.12 11.83
C VAL A 186 10.24 1.61 13.27
N LYS A 187 10.60 0.77 14.25
CA LYS A 187 10.67 1.18 15.67
C LYS A 187 11.71 2.26 15.95
N SER A 188 12.77 2.35 15.16
CA SER A 188 13.79 3.38 15.27
C SER A 188 13.44 4.70 14.59
N CYS A 189 12.40 4.71 13.74
CA CYS A 189 11.94 5.89 13.03
C CYS A 189 11.01 6.76 13.89
N GLY A 190 10.81 8.02 13.45
CA GLY A 190 9.84 8.93 14.05
C GLY A 190 8.39 8.59 13.65
N PRO A 191 7.42 9.43 14.09
CA PRO A 191 5.99 9.18 13.95
C PRO A 191 5.47 9.17 12.51
N ASN A 192 6.30 9.60 11.55
CA ASN A 192 5.95 9.59 10.13
C ASN A 192 6.18 8.24 9.43
N VAL A 193 6.71 7.23 10.13
CA VAL A 193 6.98 5.91 9.58
C VAL A 193 6.20 4.86 10.35
N ALA A 194 5.40 4.07 9.61
CA ALA A 194 4.62 2.95 10.14
C ALA A 194 4.87 1.69 9.31
N ALA A 195 4.31 0.57 9.73
CA ALA A 195 4.34 -0.67 8.98
C ALA A 195 3.01 -1.44 9.07
N THR A 196 2.78 -2.34 8.12
CA THR A 196 1.74 -3.36 8.20
C THR A 196 2.34 -4.75 8.25
N ILE A 197 1.63 -5.69 8.87
CA ILE A 197 1.98 -7.11 8.94
C ILE A 197 0.76 -7.89 8.48
N THR A 198 0.96 -8.90 7.63
CA THR A 198 -0.12 -9.79 7.20
C THR A 198 -0.24 -11.02 8.09
N ALA A 199 -1.40 -11.65 8.10
CA ALA A 199 -1.69 -12.80 8.97
C ALA A 199 -0.70 -13.97 8.75
N HIS A 200 -0.35 -14.28 7.50
CA HIS A 200 0.58 -15.37 7.19
C HIS A 200 2.02 -15.07 7.64
N HIS A 201 2.45 -13.80 7.70
CA HIS A 201 3.76 -13.41 8.24
C HIS A 201 3.83 -13.54 9.78
N LEU A 202 2.68 -13.64 10.46
CA LEU A 202 2.61 -13.96 11.89
C LEU A 202 2.55 -15.48 12.13
N LEU A 203 2.08 -16.26 11.15
CA LEU A 203 1.86 -17.69 11.28
C LEU A 203 3.07 -18.52 10.85
N TYR A 204 3.70 -18.16 9.73
CA TYR A 204 4.79 -18.92 9.11
C TYR A 204 6.15 -18.24 9.30
N ASN A 205 7.20 -19.04 9.23
CA ASN A 205 8.59 -18.58 9.19
C ASN A 205 9.32 -19.20 7.99
N ARG A 206 10.57 -18.75 7.73
CA ARG A 206 11.35 -19.17 6.55
C ARG A 206 11.68 -20.66 6.47
N ASN A 207 11.41 -21.45 7.50
CA ASN A 207 11.68 -22.90 7.52
C ASN A 207 10.42 -23.72 7.20
N GLU A 208 9.30 -23.07 6.96
CA GLU A 208 8.01 -23.65 6.57
C GLU A 208 7.69 -23.24 5.13
#